data_c753446f0b73a702a2a2f645e2b4952c
#
_entry.id   c753446f0b73a702a2a2f645e2b4952c
#
_cell.length_a   1.000
_cell.length_b   1.000
_cell.length_c   1.000
_cell.angle_alpha   90.00
_cell.angle_beta   90.00
_cell.angle_gamma   90.00
#
_symmetry.space_group_name_H-M   'P 1'
#
loop_
_entity.id
_entity.type
_entity.pdbx_description
1 polymer ?
#
loop_
_entity_poly.entity_id
_entity_poly.type
_entity_poly.pdbx_seq_one_letter_code
_entity_poly.pdbx_strand_id
1 'polypeptide(L)'
;MTKYVVVGAGILGLATAEAIATSEPSAEIVVLEKEDRVAPHQTGRNSGVIHSGIYYVPGSKKALMSKAGAESMRRFAKDNGIAMQETGKLIVATNDSQLPAMRKLLARGEENGIPVRELSAAEALEYEPHVRAVGAIRVETTAIVDFVGVCRRLAEMIEERGGEVRFNAPVTGMHHQGEQTIVQTPTGPVIADVVVSCAGLYADRVAAQDAGKALDYKVVPFRGEYFELTGEREHLVNGLIYPVPNPELPFLGVHLSPTINGDITVGPSAVLGLARQ
;
A
#
# COMPACT_ATOMS: atom_id res chain seq x y z
N MET A 1 20.74 25.23 -4.02
CA MET A 1 19.44 24.69 -3.54
C MET A 1 18.97 23.73 -4.59
N THR A 2 18.83 22.44 -4.25
CA THR A 2 18.41 21.41 -5.22
C THR A 2 16.90 21.44 -5.36
N LYS A 3 16.40 21.45 -6.59
CA LYS A 3 14.98 21.42 -6.88
C LYS A 3 14.55 20.02 -7.30
N TYR A 4 13.68 19.44 -6.50
CA TYR A 4 13.08 18.12 -6.72
C TYR A 4 11.67 18.25 -7.30
N VAL A 5 11.38 17.49 -8.34
CA VAL A 5 10.02 17.26 -8.82
C VAL A 5 9.67 15.80 -8.56
N VAL A 6 8.60 15.56 -7.78
CA VAL A 6 8.06 14.23 -7.51
C VAL A 6 6.77 14.05 -8.29
N VAL A 7 6.69 13.01 -9.14
CA VAL A 7 5.53 12.75 -9.99
C VAL A 7 4.60 11.73 -9.33
N GLY A 8 3.43 12.19 -8.91
CA GLY A 8 2.37 11.40 -8.27
C GLY A 8 2.22 11.68 -6.77
N ALA A 9 1.01 12.08 -6.34
CA ALA A 9 0.64 12.30 -4.94
C ALA A 9 -0.06 11.07 -4.31
N GLY A 10 0.37 9.88 -4.66
CA GLY A 10 0.11 8.65 -3.92
C GLY A 10 1.08 8.52 -2.74
N ILE A 11 0.90 7.45 -1.93
CA ILE A 11 1.70 7.23 -0.71
C ILE A 11 3.21 7.22 -0.98
N LEU A 12 3.67 6.62 -2.08
CA LEU A 12 5.10 6.57 -2.41
C LEU A 12 5.66 7.96 -2.74
N GLY A 13 4.93 8.75 -3.55
CA GLY A 13 5.39 10.09 -3.92
C GLY A 13 5.44 11.03 -2.73
N LEU A 14 4.38 11.08 -1.94
CA LEU A 14 4.31 11.95 -0.77
C LEU A 14 5.30 11.55 0.32
N ALA A 15 5.46 10.25 0.62
CA ALA A 15 6.45 9.79 1.58
C ALA A 15 7.89 10.06 1.11
N THR A 16 8.16 9.96 -0.20
CA THR A 16 9.46 10.31 -0.77
C THR A 16 9.73 11.82 -0.67
N ALA A 17 8.74 12.64 -1.03
CA ALA A 17 8.86 14.10 -0.97
C ALA A 17 9.08 14.58 0.48
N GLU A 18 8.34 14.02 1.45
CA GLU A 18 8.50 14.33 2.88
C GLU A 18 9.87 13.90 3.41
N ALA A 19 10.35 12.71 3.03
CA ALA A 19 11.67 12.24 3.41
C ALA A 19 12.80 13.14 2.85
N ILE A 20 12.67 13.63 1.61
CA ILE A 20 13.60 14.60 1.02
C ILE A 20 13.53 15.92 1.80
N ALA A 21 12.33 16.46 2.07
CA ALA A 21 12.15 17.68 2.82
C ALA A 21 12.75 17.62 4.23
N THR A 22 12.73 16.44 4.84
CA THR A 22 13.32 16.21 6.16
C THR A 22 14.84 16.08 6.09
N SER A 23 15.39 15.38 5.10
CA SER A 23 16.83 15.13 4.99
C SER A 23 17.60 16.32 4.39
N GLU A 24 16.94 17.11 3.55
CA GLU A 24 17.49 18.28 2.85
C GLU A 24 16.60 19.51 3.09
N PRO A 25 16.64 20.15 4.25
CA PRO A 25 15.73 21.26 4.58
C PRO A 25 15.82 22.48 3.65
N SER A 26 16.89 22.59 2.86
CA SER A 26 17.07 23.64 1.85
C SER A 26 16.55 23.24 0.45
N ALA A 27 16.06 22.00 0.26
CA ALA A 27 15.54 21.56 -1.03
C ALA A 27 14.24 22.28 -1.38
N GLU A 28 14.07 22.64 -2.65
CA GLU A 28 12.78 23.05 -3.20
C GLU A 28 12.04 21.81 -3.71
N ILE A 29 10.83 21.56 -3.23
CA ILE A 29 10.07 20.35 -3.55
C ILE A 29 8.75 20.72 -4.21
N VAL A 30 8.49 20.13 -5.39
CA VAL A 30 7.22 20.21 -6.08
C VAL A 30 6.71 18.81 -6.35
N VAL A 31 5.54 18.47 -5.81
CA VAL A 31 4.81 17.23 -6.12
C VAL A 31 3.78 17.53 -7.19
N LEU A 32 3.78 16.76 -8.29
CA LEU A 32 2.84 16.90 -9.39
C LEU A 32 1.84 15.74 -9.40
N GLU A 33 0.56 16.04 -9.23
CA GLU A 33 -0.53 15.05 -9.30
C GLU A 33 -1.48 15.40 -10.46
N LYS A 34 -1.80 14.39 -11.26
CA LYS A 34 -2.67 14.55 -12.43
C LYS A 34 -4.15 14.75 -12.06
N GLU A 35 -4.57 14.24 -10.91
CA GLU A 35 -5.93 14.36 -10.41
C GLU A 35 -6.10 15.60 -9.51
N ASP A 36 -7.31 15.78 -8.99
CA ASP A 36 -7.70 16.93 -8.19
C ASP A 36 -7.42 16.79 -6.68
N ARG A 37 -6.85 15.67 -6.25
CA ARG A 37 -6.61 15.33 -4.84
C ARG A 37 -5.51 14.30 -4.64
N VAL A 38 -5.09 14.11 -3.40
CA VAL A 38 -4.14 13.04 -3.02
C VAL A 38 -4.78 11.65 -3.09
N ALA A 39 -3.98 10.64 -3.38
CA ALA A 39 -4.33 9.22 -3.27
C ALA A 39 -5.60 8.73 -4.01
N PRO A 40 -5.97 9.25 -5.19
CA PRO A 40 -7.23 8.86 -5.85
C PRO A 40 -7.18 7.46 -6.49
N HIS A 41 -5.98 6.87 -6.61
CA HIS A 41 -5.73 5.59 -7.27
C HIS A 41 -5.45 4.48 -6.25
N GLN A 42 -4.40 3.66 -6.45
CA GLN A 42 -4.09 2.46 -5.66
C GLN A 42 -4.00 2.72 -4.15
N THR A 43 -3.47 3.88 -3.74
CA THR A 43 -3.35 4.24 -2.33
C THR A 43 -4.70 4.41 -1.64
N GLY A 44 -5.67 5.01 -2.30
CA GLY A 44 -7.04 5.17 -1.76
C GLY A 44 -7.99 4.03 -2.12
N ARG A 45 -7.52 3.00 -2.85
CA ARG A 45 -8.33 1.88 -3.35
C ARG A 45 -7.68 0.54 -3.05
N ASN A 46 -7.29 0.34 -1.81
CA ASN A 46 -6.72 -0.89 -1.29
C ASN A 46 -7.47 -1.32 -0.01
N SER A 47 -7.07 -2.45 0.57
CA SER A 47 -7.71 -2.99 1.78
C SER A 47 -7.41 -2.20 3.07
N GLY A 48 -6.61 -1.15 3.02
CA GLY A 48 -6.24 -0.36 4.21
C GLY A 48 -5.34 -1.07 5.22
N VAL A 49 -4.78 -2.23 4.89
CA VAL A 49 -4.09 -3.10 5.86
C VAL A 49 -2.61 -2.74 6.00
N ILE A 50 -2.18 -2.55 7.23
CA ILE A 50 -0.76 -2.54 7.62
C ILE A 50 -0.34 -3.99 7.85
N HIS A 51 0.31 -4.60 6.86
CA HIS A 51 0.73 -6.00 6.90
C HIS A 51 1.96 -6.22 7.78
N SER A 52 1.99 -7.37 8.49
CA SER A 52 3.11 -7.79 9.34
C SER A 52 4.35 -8.27 8.57
N GLY A 53 4.20 -8.65 7.29
CA GLY A 53 5.28 -9.23 6.49
C GLY A 53 5.44 -10.75 6.61
N ILE A 54 4.51 -11.47 7.23
CA ILE A 54 4.55 -12.93 7.49
C ILE A 54 4.82 -13.78 6.24
N TYR A 55 4.38 -13.32 5.07
CA TYR A 55 4.53 -14.07 3.81
C TYR A 55 5.93 -13.96 3.18
N TYR A 56 6.78 -13.06 3.63
CA TYR A 56 8.07 -12.81 3.01
C TYR A 56 9.15 -13.74 3.52
N VAL A 57 10.09 -14.07 2.62
CA VAL A 57 11.26 -14.92 2.97
C VAL A 57 12.08 -14.20 4.04
N PRO A 58 12.40 -14.87 5.15
CA PRO A 58 13.20 -14.31 6.22
C PRO A 58 14.54 -13.76 5.74
N GLY A 59 14.98 -12.63 6.30
CA GLY A 59 16.19 -11.92 5.91
C GLY A 59 16.11 -11.18 4.56
N SER A 60 15.04 -11.36 3.77
CA SER A 60 14.87 -10.59 2.54
C SER A 60 14.59 -9.11 2.81
N LYS A 61 14.97 -8.25 1.85
CA LYS A 61 14.62 -6.81 1.93
C LYS A 61 13.13 -6.57 2.14
N LYS A 62 12.27 -7.40 1.51
CA LYS A 62 10.81 -7.31 1.69
C LYS A 62 10.39 -7.59 3.14
N ALA A 63 10.96 -8.61 3.78
CA ALA A 63 10.65 -8.94 5.17
C ALA A 63 11.11 -7.81 6.11
N LEU A 64 12.36 -7.36 5.98
CA LEU A 64 12.95 -6.32 6.82
C LEU A 64 12.21 -4.99 6.66
N MET A 65 12.01 -4.54 5.42
CA MET A 65 11.34 -3.26 5.14
C MET A 65 9.85 -3.29 5.50
N SER A 66 9.17 -4.42 5.34
CA SER A 66 7.75 -4.55 5.71
C SER A 66 7.57 -4.42 7.23
N LYS A 67 8.43 -5.05 8.03
CA LYS A 67 8.39 -4.94 9.49
C LYS A 67 8.66 -3.51 9.95
N ALA A 68 9.77 -2.92 9.49
CA ALA A 68 10.14 -1.53 9.83
C ALA A 68 9.08 -0.53 9.36
N GLY A 69 8.54 -0.72 8.15
CA GLY A 69 7.49 0.14 7.60
C GLY A 69 6.17 0.02 8.36
N ALA A 70 5.80 -1.17 8.82
CA ALA A 70 4.60 -1.36 9.65
C ALA A 70 4.73 -0.63 11.00
N GLU A 71 5.88 -0.70 11.64
CA GLU A 71 6.15 0.03 12.88
C GLU A 71 6.16 1.55 12.66
N SER A 72 6.80 2.02 11.57
CA SER A 72 6.83 3.44 11.20
C SER A 72 5.43 3.97 10.89
N MET A 73 4.62 3.22 10.14
CA MET A 73 3.25 3.62 9.79
C MET A 73 2.34 3.74 11.02
N ARG A 74 2.42 2.79 11.98
CA ARG A 74 1.66 2.88 13.23
C ARG A 74 2.05 4.12 14.03
N ARG A 75 3.35 4.38 14.15
CA ARG A 75 3.85 5.58 14.86
C ARG A 75 3.33 6.83 14.15
N PHE A 76 3.50 6.92 12.84
CA PHE A 76 3.03 8.06 12.06
C PHE A 76 1.53 8.30 12.23
N ALA A 77 0.71 7.25 12.13
CA ALA A 77 -0.73 7.37 12.31
C ALA A 77 -1.09 7.88 13.72
N LYS A 78 -0.47 7.30 14.75
CA LYS A 78 -0.68 7.70 16.13
C LYS A 78 -0.26 9.15 16.39
N ASP A 79 0.93 9.54 15.96
CA ASP A 79 1.52 10.86 16.21
C ASP A 79 0.76 11.97 15.48
N ASN A 80 0.07 11.64 14.39
CA ASN A 80 -0.71 12.59 13.59
C ASN A 80 -2.25 12.43 13.73
N GLY A 81 -2.72 11.63 14.68
CA GLY A 81 -4.17 11.46 14.91
C GLY A 81 -4.93 10.83 13.76
N ILE A 82 -4.26 10.03 12.91
CA ILE A 82 -4.87 9.36 11.77
C ILE A 82 -5.59 8.10 12.25
N ALA A 83 -6.81 7.89 11.75
CA ALA A 83 -7.62 6.73 12.11
C ALA A 83 -6.89 5.42 11.80
N MET A 84 -6.69 4.61 12.82
CA MET A 84 -6.04 3.31 12.75
C MET A 84 -6.62 2.39 13.81
N GLN A 85 -6.78 1.11 13.49
CA GLN A 85 -7.26 0.08 14.41
C GLN A 85 -6.38 -1.17 14.33
N GLU A 86 -5.89 -1.64 15.47
CA GLU A 86 -5.20 -2.92 15.58
C GLU A 86 -6.21 -4.05 15.67
N THR A 87 -6.48 -4.72 14.57
CA THR A 87 -7.45 -5.79 14.46
C THR A 87 -6.84 -7.17 14.68
N GLY A 88 -5.53 -7.26 14.49
CA GLY A 88 -4.89 -8.54 14.26
C GLY A 88 -5.40 -9.21 12.98
N LYS A 89 -4.96 -10.45 12.73
CA LYS A 89 -5.39 -11.23 11.56
C LYS A 89 -5.42 -12.71 11.88
N LEU A 90 -6.45 -13.42 11.41
CA LEU A 90 -6.47 -14.86 11.32
C LEU A 90 -6.05 -15.31 9.92
N ILE A 91 -5.16 -16.31 9.83
CA ILE A 91 -4.88 -17.04 8.61
C ILE A 91 -5.41 -18.45 8.83
N VAL A 92 -6.45 -18.82 8.10
CA VAL A 92 -7.24 -20.02 8.39
C VAL A 92 -6.97 -21.16 7.41
N ALA A 93 -6.78 -22.37 7.94
CA ALA A 93 -6.84 -23.61 7.20
C ALA A 93 -8.28 -24.15 7.25
N THR A 94 -8.91 -24.31 6.10
CA THR A 94 -10.30 -24.76 5.98
C THR A 94 -10.43 -26.29 5.85
N ASN A 95 -9.30 -26.98 5.65
CA ASN A 95 -9.21 -28.43 5.59
C ASN A 95 -7.80 -28.90 5.97
N ASP A 96 -7.68 -30.19 6.31
CA ASP A 96 -6.44 -30.77 6.83
C ASP A 96 -5.27 -30.73 5.84
N SER A 97 -5.52 -30.73 4.53
CA SER A 97 -4.46 -30.66 3.52
C SER A 97 -3.69 -29.33 3.55
N GLN A 98 -4.27 -28.28 4.12
CA GLN A 98 -3.65 -26.96 4.27
C GLN A 98 -2.76 -26.83 5.53
N LEU A 99 -2.90 -27.73 6.52
CA LEU A 99 -2.15 -27.64 7.77
C LEU A 99 -0.63 -27.67 7.59
N PRO A 100 -0.03 -28.45 6.69
CA PRO A 100 1.41 -28.41 6.46
C PRO A 100 1.89 -27.04 5.94
N ALA A 101 1.13 -26.43 5.03
CA ALA A 101 1.44 -25.09 4.50
C ALA A 101 1.26 -24.01 5.58
N MET A 102 0.23 -24.12 6.41
CA MET A 102 -0.01 -23.25 7.54
C MET A 102 1.17 -23.26 8.53
N ARG A 103 1.66 -24.46 8.93
CA ARG A 103 2.79 -24.58 9.85
C ARG A 103 4.10 -24.04 9.26
N LYS A 104 4.34 -24.21 7.95
CA LYS A 104 5.48 -23.55 7.28
C LYS A 104 5.38 -22.03 7.34
N LEU A 105 4.18 -21.50 7.23
CA LEU A 105 3.94 -20.05 7.33
C LEU A 105 4.12 -19.55 8.76
N LEU A 106 3.67 -20.33 9.76
CA LEU A 106 3.89 -20.04 11.18
C LEU A 106 5.38 -19.92 11.48
N ALA A 107 6.16 -20.96 11.15
CA ALA A 107 7.62 -20.97 11.34
C ALA A 107 8.31 -19.77 10.64
N ARG A 108 7.87 -19.41 9.44
CA ARG A 108 8.35 -18.21 8.74
C ARG A 108 8.03 -16.92 9.49
N GLY A 109 6.84 -16.82 10.09
CA GLY A 109 6.45 -15.70 10.95
C GLY A 109 7.36 -15.57 12.16
N GLU A 110 7.63 -16.68 12.85
CA GLU A 110 8.54 -16.76 13.99
C GLU A 110 9.96 -16.34 13.61
N GLU A 111 10.49 -16.87 12.50
CA GLU A 111 11.82 -16.52 11.98
C GLU A 111 11.95 -15.03 11.61
N ASN A 112 10.86 -14.41 11.11
CA ASN A 112 10.79 -12.98 10.86
C ASN A 112 10.62 -12.14 12.16
N GLY A 113 10.50 -12.79 13.33
CA GLY A 113 10.26 -12.13 14.62
C GLY A 113 8.91 -11.42 14.65
N ILE A 114 7.89 -11.99 14.02
CA ILE A 114 6.51 -11.51 14.04
C ILE A 114 5.78 -12.26 15.15
N PRO A 115 5.05 -11.57 16.06
CA PRO A 115 4.20 -12.23 17.05
C PRO A 115 3.09 -13.03 16.36
N VAL A 116 3.26 -14.33 16.32
CA VAL A 116 2.32 -15.29 15.72
C VAL A 116 2.05 -16.43 16.68
N ARG A 117 0.83 -16.99 16.58
CA ARG A 117 0.41 -18.12 17.40
C ARG A 117 -0.43 -19.09 16.58
N GLU A 118 -0.13 -20.40 16.66
CA GLU A 118 -1.01 -21.44 16.12
C GLU A 118 -2.26 -21.55 17.03
N LEU A 119 -3.41 -21.64 16.40
CA LEU A 119 -4.71 -21.83 17.05
C LEU A 119 -5.36 -23.13 16.59
N SER A 120 -5.97 -23.83 17.52
CA SER A 120 -6.95 -24.86 17.21
C SER A 120 -8.22 -24.25 16.59
N ALA A 121 -9.07 -25.11 16.02
CA ALA A 121 -10.39 -24.69 15.52
C ALA A 121 -11.24 -24.00 16.59
N ALA A 122 -11.21 -24.50 17.83
CA ALA A 122 -11.96 -23.93 18.95
C ALA A 122 -11.45 -22.55 19.35
N GLU A 123 -10.12 -22.37 19.45
CA GLU A 123 -9.51 -21.07 19.76
C GLU A 123 -9.75 -20.03 18.65
N ALA A 124 -9.81 -20.46 17.38
CA ALA A 124 -10.13 -19.56 16.28
C ALA A 124 -11.54 -18.96 16.40
N LEU A 125 -12.51 -19.73 16.92
CA LEU A 125 -13.88 -19.27 17.17
C LEU A 125 -13.98 -18.22 18.29
N GLU A 126 -13.01 -18.12 19.18
CA GLU A 126 -12.97 -17.06 20.20
C GLU A 126 -12.73 -15.68 19.59
N TYR A 127 -12.00 -15.63 18.46
CA TYR A 127 -11.74 -14.40 17.69
C TYR A 127 -12.81 -14.12 16.64
N GLU A 128 -13.21 -15.18 15.91
CA GLU A 128 -14.13 -15.11 14.79
C GLU A 128 -15.21 -16.19 14.93
N PRO A 129 -16.32 -15.89 15.62
CA PRO A 129 -17.34 -16.91 15.97
C PRO A 129 -17.98 -17.62 14.77
N HIS A 130 -17.89 -17.02 13.59
CA HIS A 130 -18.48 -17.56 12.37
C HIS A 130 -17.47 -18.21 11.42
N VAL A 131 -16.18 -18.26 11.79
CA VAL A 131 -15.15 -18.88 10.95
C VAL A 131 -15.28 -20.40 10.96
N ARG A 132 -15.04 -21.01 9.79
CA ARG A 132 -14.88 -22.45 9.66
C ARG A 132 -13.42 -22.77 9.38
N ALA A 133 -12.74 -23.30 10.36
CA ALA A 133 -11.32 -23.64 10.26
C ALA A 133 -11.05 -24.99 10.94
N VAL A 134 -10.05 -25.73 10.44
CA VAL A 134 -9.46 -26.90 11.14
C VAL A 134 -8.23 -26.48 11.96
N GLY A 135 -7.70 -25.29 11.72
CA GLY A 135 -6.63 -24.65 12.44
C GLY A 135 -6.39 -23.24 11.89
N ALA A 136 -5.73 -22.39 12.64
CA ALA A 136 -5.43 -21.03 12.20
C ALA A 136 -4.08 -20.53 12.73
N ILE A 137 -3.58 -19.45 12.16
CA ILE A 137 -2.50 -18.61 12.72
C ILE A 137 -3.11 -17.27 13.13
N ARG A 138 -2.92 -16.89 14.35
CA ARG A 138 -3.18 -15.52 14.82
C ARG A 138 -1.93 -14.68 14.62
N VAL A 139 -2.08 -13.53 13.95
CA VAL A 139 -1.04 -12.51 13.79
C VAL A 139 -1.50 -11.26 14.53
N GLU A 140 -0.89 -10.95 15.65
CA GLU A 140 -1.36 -9.88 16.54
C GLU A 140 -1.13 -8.49 15.97
N THR A 141 -0.02 -8.30 15.25
CA THR A 141 0.48 -6.98 14.81
C THR A 141 -0.10 -6.47 13.49
N THR A 142 -1.20 -7.04 13.00
CA THR A 142 -1.85 -6.52 11.79
C THR A 142 -2.88 -5.46 12.18
N ALA A 143 -2.92 -4.36 11.43
CA ALA A 143 -3.81 -3.24 11.66
C ALA A 143 -4.46 -2.77 10.36
N ILE A 144 -5.49 -1.95 10.45
CA ILE A 144 -6.07 -1.18 9.35
C ILE A 144 -5.86 0.31 9.61
N VAL A 145 -5.72 1.10 8.54
CA VAL A 145 -5.42 2.54 8.63
C VAL A 145 -6.05 3.32 7.48
N ASP A 146 -6.40 4.58 7.72
CA ASP A 146 -6.78 5.52 6.66
C ASP A 146 -5.55 5.99 5.87
N PHE A 147 -5.20 5.27 4.79
CA PHE A 147 -4.10 5.67 3.91
C PHE A 147 -4.35 6.99 3.19
N VAL A 148 -5.60 7.39 2.98
CA VAL A 148 -5.91 8.70 2.40
C VAL A 148 -5.60 9.80 3.42
N GLY A 149 -5.94 9.59 4.69
CA GLY A 149 -5.56 10.45 5.81
C GLY A 149 -4.06 10.57 5.96
N VAL A 150 -3.32 9.46 5.83
CA VAL A 150 -1.84 9.47 5.80
C VAL A 150 -1.32 10.38 4.67
N CYS A 151 -1.87 10.24 3.46
CA CYS A 151 -1.44 11.06 2.32
C CYS A 151 -1.78 12.55 2.49
N ARG A 152 -2.94 12.88 3.05
CA ARG A 152 -3.29 14.28 3.35
C ARG A 152 -2.27 14.88 4.33
N ARG A 153 -1.96 14.17 5.41
CA ARG A 153 -1.00 14.65 6.40
C ARG A 153 0.41 14.82 5.82
N LEU A 154 0.87 13.88 4.99
CA LEU A 154 2.16 14.02 4.31
C LEU A 154 2.20 15.23 3.37
N ALA A 155 1.11 15.51 2.64
CA ALA A 155 1.02 16.69 1.78
C ALA A 155 1.10 17.98 2.61
N GLU A 156 0.34 18.07 3.70
CA GLU A 156 0.40 19.20 4.64
C GLU A 156 1.83 19.40 5.18
N MET A 157 2.52 18.33 5.60
CA MET A 157 3.89 18.41 6.12
C MET A 157 4.89 18.93 5.07
N ILE A 158 4.71 18.56 3.80
CA ILE A 158 5.51 19.08 2.69
C ILE A 158 5.28 20.59 2.54
N GLU A 159 4.01 21.03 2.56
CA GLU A 159 3.63 22.45 2.44
C GLU A 159 4.08 23.27 3.66
N GLU A 160 3.96 22.75 4.88
CA GLU A 160 4.48 23.36 6.10
C GLU A 160 6.00 23.64 6.05
N ARG A 161 6.74 22.86 5.24
CA ARG A 161 8.18 23.04 4.99
C ARG A 161 8.50 23.89 3.75
N GLY A 162 7.47 24.49 3.14
CA GLY A 162 7.65 25.36 1.96
C GLY A 162 7.68 24.64 0.63
N GLY A 163 7.40 23.32 0.60
CA GLY A 163 7.16 22.59 -0.63
C GLY A 163 5.78 22.87 -1.21
N GLU A 164 5.52 22.36 -2.40
CA GLU A 164 4.27 22.57 -3.12
C GLU A 164 3.68 21.24 -3.62
N VAL A 165 2.36 21.05 -3.45
CA VAL A 165 1.62 19.93 -4.07
C VAL A 165 0.65 20.51 -5.11
N ARG A 166 0.93 20.28 -6.40
CA ARG A 166 0.12 20.74 -7.53
C ARG A 166 -0.79 19.64 -8.00
N PHE A 167 -2.09 19.87 -7.88
CA PHE A 167 -3.13 19.04 -8.46
C PHE A 167 -3.48 19.48 -9.89
N ASN A 168 -4.19 18.62 -10.64
CA ASN A 168 -4.52 18.84 -12.04
C ASN A 168 -3.29 19.17 -12.91
N ALA A 169 -2.14 18.62 -12.53
CA ALA A 169 -0.84 18.84 -13.15
C ALA A 169 -0.26 17.54 -13.76
N PRO A 170 -0.94 16.90 -14.73
CA PRO A 170 -0.40 15.72 -15.40
C PRO A 170 0.92 16.05 -16.07
N VAL A 171 1.92 15.19 -15.89
CA VAL A 171 3.16 15.29 -16.65
C VAL A 171 2.89 14.84 -18.09
N THR A 172 3.08 15.73 -19.04
CA THR A 172 2.81 15.51 -20.47
C THR A 172 4.07 15.30 -21.31
N GLY A 173 5.24 15.60 -20.75
CA GLY A 173 6.54 15.39 -21.38
C GLY A 173 7.68 15.74 -20.44
N MET A 174 8.86 15.23 -20.76
CA MET A 174 10.11 15.61 -20.11
C MET A 174 11.20 15.78 -21.16
N HIS A 175 12.11 16.71 -20.93
CA HIS A 175 13.32 16.83 -21.73
C HIS A 175 14.46 17.42 -20.91
N HIS A 176 15.67 16.96 -21.19
CA HIS A 176 16.86 17.40 -20.49
C HIS A 176 17.46 18.63 -21.13
N GLN A 177 17.87 19.61 -20.33
CA GLN A 177 18.57 20.79 -20.76
C GLN A 177 19.79 21.04 -19.85
N GLY A 178 20.96 20.61 -20.29
CA GLY A 178 22.15 20.58 -19.43
C GLY A 178 21.96 19.56 -18.30
N GLU A 179 22.15 20.00 -17.07
CA GLU A 179 21.98 19.17 -15.86
C GLU A 179 20.52 19.19 -15.33
N GLN A 180 19.63 19.97 -15.94
CA GLN A 180 18.26 20.11 -15.50
C GLN A 180 17.29 19.35 -16.40
N THR A 181 16.17 18.97 -15.82
CA THR A 181 15.02 18.36 -16.51
C THR A 181 13.86 19.35 -16.51
N ILE A 182 13.32 19.63 -17.69
CA ILE A 182 12.10 20.42 -17.86
C ILE A 182 10.92 19.46 -17.92
N VAL A 183 10.08 19.49 -16.90
CA VAL A 183 8.86 18.69 -16.78
C VAL A 183 7.68 19.50 -17.29
N GLN A 184 7.05 19.05 -18.37
CA GLN A 184 5.91 19.72 -19.00
C GLN A 184 4.61 19.37 -18.29
N THR A 185 3.80 20.38 -17.98
CA THR A 185 2.43 20.24 -17.47
C THR A 185 1.49 21.23 -18.17
N PRO A 186 0.17 21.02 -18.14
CA PRO A 186 -0.79 21.98 -18.71
C PRO A 186 -0.74 23.38 -18.06
N THR A 187 -0.29 23.47 -16.82
CA THR A 187 -0.17 24.72 -16.06
C THR A 187 1.18 25.43 -16.27
N GLY A 188 2.03 24.89 -17.14
CA GLY A 188 3.35 25.40 -17.45
C GLY A 188 4.47 24.41 -17.08
N PRO A 189 5.69 24.66 -17.60
CA PRO A 189 6.85 23.82 -17.32
C PRO A 189 7.36 24.01 -15.89
N VAL A 190 7.88 22.93 -15.31
CA VAL A 190 8.61 22.95 -14.04
C VAL A 190 10.04 22.48 -14.30
N ILE A 191 11.01 23.32 -13.94
CA ILE A 191 12.44 22.99 -14.05
C ILE A 191 12.84 22.25 -12.78
N ALA A 192 13.55 21.14 -12.93
CA ALA A 192 14.03 20.31 -11.82
C ALA A 192 15.49 19.93 -11.99
N ASP A 193 16.23 19.87 -10.88
CA ASP A 193 17.56 19.25 -10.85
C ASP A 193 17.43 17.73 -10.72
N VAL A 194 16.39 17.26 -10.02
CA VAL A 194 16.09 15.84 -9.84
C VAL A 194 14.60 15.58 -10.04
N VAL A 195 14.25 14.56 -10.82
CA VAL A 195 12.87 14.09 -10.98
C VAL A 195 12.74 12.70 -10.38
N VAL A 196 11.76 12.51 -9.47
CA VAL A 196 11.44 11.22 -8.87
C VAL A 196 10.07 10.78 -9.36
N SER A 197 10.03 9.70 -10.15
CA SER A 197 8.77 9.17 -10.70
C SER A 197 8.12 8.17 -9.74
N CYS A 198 6.97 8.54 -9.17
CA CYS A 198 6.09 7.71 -8.35
C CYS A 198 4.71 7.54 -9.01
N ALA A 199 4.67 7.40 -10.32
CA ALA A 199 3.48 7.46 -11.16
C ALA A 199 2.59 6.20 -11.16
N GLY A 200 2.82 5.24 -10.24
CA GLY A 200 1.99 4.04 -10.08
C GLY A 200 1.79 3.27 -11.39
N LEU A 201 0.54 3.07 -11.80
CA LEU A 201 0.20 2.37 -13.06
C LEU A 201 0.70 3.08 -14.33
N TYR A 202 1.12 4.32 -14.23
CA TYR A 202 1.63 5.12 -15.35
C TYR A 202 3.17 5.20 -15.38
N ALA A 203 3.85 4.48 -14.50
CA ALA A 203 5.30 4.56 -14.33
C ALA A 203 6.08 4.32 -15.64
N ASP A 204 5.68 3.34 -16.45
CA ASP A 204 6.28 3.06 -17.75
C ASP A 204 6.03 4.17 -18.79
N ARG A 205 4.87 4.85 -18.73
CA ARG A 205 4.55 5.96 -19.61
C ARG A 205 5.38 7.20 -19.28
N VAL A 206 5.53 7.50 -17.99
CA VAL A 206 6.36 8.60 -17.52
C VAL A 206 7.84 8.32 -17.83
N ALA A 207 8.31 7.10 -17.63
CA ALA A 207 9.67 6.71 -18.00
C ALA A 207 9.92 6.78 -19.53
N ALA A 208 8.91 6.47 -20.36
CA ALA A 208 9.03 6.63 -21.82
C ALA A 208 9.10 8.09 -22.25
N GLN A 209 8.42 9.00 -21.54
CA GLN A 209 8.51 10.43 -21.78
C GLN A 209 9.91 10.95 -21.46
N ASP A 210 10.51 10.52 -20.35
CA ASP A 210 11.86 10.87 -19.94
C ASP A 210 12.92 10.32 -20.93
N ALA A 211 12.76 9.06 -21.34
CA ALA A 211 13.65 8.41 -22.30
C ALA A 211 13.52 8.96 -23.74
N GLY A 212 12.45 9.70 -24.05
CA GLY A 212 12.14 10.19 -25.40
C GLY A 212 11.88 9.08 -26.43
N LYS A 213 11.58 7.86 -25.98
CA LYS A 213 11.34 6.67 -26.82
C LYS A 213 10.45 5.66 -26.13
N ALA A 214 9.88 4.75 -26.91
CA ALA A 214 9.17 3.59 -26.36
C ALA A 214 10.14 2.68 -25.58
N LEU A 215 9.65 2.13 -24.46
CA LEU A 215 10.39 1.15 -23.65
C LEU A 215 10.07 -0.27 -24.12
N ASP A 216 11.00 -1.19 -23.91
CA ASP A 216 10.87 -2.62 -24.17
C ASP A 216 10.10 -3.38 -23.09
N TYR A 217 9.63 -2.68 -22.05
CA TYR A 217 8.77 -3.20 -21.00
C TYR A 217 7.54 -2.30 -20.77
N LYS A 218 6.51 -2.85 -20.15
CA LYS A 218 5.30 -2.12 -19.79
C LYS A 218 4.71 -2.64 -18.47
N VAL A 219 4.00 -1.76 -17.77
CA VAL A 219 3.18 -2.15 -16.62
C VAL A 219 1.90 -2.81 -17.13
N VAL A 220 1.60 -4.01 -16.68
CA VAL A 220 0.35 -4.73 -16.96
C VAL A 220 -0.55 -4.63 -15.74
N PRO A 221 -1.70 -3.94 -15.84
CA PRO A 221 -2.59 -3.76 -14.68
C PRO A 221 -3.43 -5.00 -14.42
N PHE A 222 -3.61 -5.32 -13.14
CA PHE A 222 -4.65 -6.23 -12.68
C PHE A 222 -5.61 -5.46 -11.81
N ARG A 223 -6.92 -5.68 -12.01
CA ARG A 223 -7.97 -5.08 -11.22
C ARG A 223 -8.40 -6.06 -10.13
N GLY A 224 -8.36 -5.60 -8.86
CA GLY A 224 -8.98 -6.27 -7.73
C GLY A 224 -10.43 -5.82 -7.60
N GLU A 225 -11.35 -6.76 -7.62
CA GLU A 225 -12.76 -6.49 -7.37
C GLU A 225 -13.11 -6.96 -5.97
N TYR A 226 -13.83 -6.14 -5.24
CA TYR A 226 -14.30 -6.42 -3.89
C TYR A 226 -15.83 -6.41 -3.88
N PHE A 227 -16.40 -7.30 -3.10
CA PHE A 227 -17.76 -7.21 -2.63
C PHE A 227 -17.73 -6.58 -1.23
N GLU A 228 -18.83 -5.94 -0.86
CA GLU A 228 -19.06 -5.40 0.47
C GLU A 228 -20.22 -6.16 1.11
N LEU A 229 -20.08 -6.53 2.37
CA LEU A 229 -21.19 -7.13 3.10
C LEU A 229 -22.23 -6.06 3.37
N THR A 230 -23.50 -6.43 3.24
CA THR A 230 -24.60 -5.54 3.63
C THR A 230 -24.58 -5.32 5.16
N GLY A 231 -24.96 -4.12 5.64
CA GLY A 231 -24.87 -3.72 7.05
C GLY A 231 -25.45 -4.71 8.05
N GLU A 232 -26.51 -5.47 7.67
CA GLU A 232 -27.04 -6.52 8.51
C GLU A 232 -26.10 -7.71 8.75
N ARG A 233 -25.04 -7.86 7.95
CA ARG A 233 -24.08 -8.98 8.00
C ARG A 233 -22.67 -8.59 8.42
N GLU A 234 -22.40 -7.34 8.66
CA GLU A 234 -21.08 -6.85 9.10
C GLU A 234 -20.65 -7.50 10.41
N HIS A 235 -21.59 -7.74 11.33
CA HIS A 235 -21.34 -8.40 12.60
C HIS A 235 -20.79 -9.84 12.51
N LEU A 236 -20.79 -10.43 11.31
CA LEU A 236 -20.25 -11.79 11.09
C LEU A 236 -18.73 -11.82 11.05
N VAL A 237 -18.06 -10.68 10.97
CA VAL A 237 -16.61 -10.55 10.83
C VAL A 237 -16.09 -9.51 11.82
N ASN A 238 -15.23 -9.92 12.73
CA ASN A 238 -14.64 -9.03 13.74
C ASN A 238 -13.30 -8.42 13.29
N GLY A 239 -12.52 -9.16 12.51
CA GLY A 239 -11.19 -8.76 12.10
C GLY A 239 -10.82 -9.29 10.71
N LEU A 240 -9.53 -9.31 10.43
CA LEU A 240 -9.00 -9.76 9.15
C LEU A 240 -8.97 -11.29 9.09
N ILE A 241 -9.66 -11.90 8.11
CA ILE A 241 -9.68 -13.34 7.89
C ILE A 241 -9.13 -13.66 6.51
N TYR A 242 -7.99 -14.35 6.48
CA TYR A 242 -7.26 -14.72 5.27
C TYR A 242 -7.15 -16.24 5.13
N PRO A 243 -7.24 -16.82 3.94
CA PRO A 243 -6.93 -18.22 3.74
C PRO A 243 -5.43 -18.49 3.84
N VAL A 244 -5.05 -19.73 4.15
CA VAL A 244 -3.68 -20.20 3.92
C VAL A 244 -3.36 -20.03 2.44
N PRO A 245 -2.23 -19.39 2.06
CA PRO A 245 -1.89 -19.18 0.67
C PRO A 245 -1.76 -20.48 -0.11
N ASN A 246 -2.35 -20.55 -1.29
CA ASN A 246 -2.08 -21.61 -2.24
C ASN A 246 -0.86 -21.21 -3.11
N PRO A 247 0.28 -21.91 -3.04
CA PRO A 247 1.48 -21.56 -3.80
C PRO A 247 1.32 -21.72 -5.33
N GLU A 248 0.30 -22.44 -5.78
CA GLU A 248 0.00 -22.60 -7.21
C GLU A 248 -0.70 -21.38 -7.82
N LEU A 249 -1.25 -20.49 -6.97
CA LEU A 249 -1.93 -19.28 -7.41
C LEU A 249 -1.01 -18.06 -7.29
N PRO A 250 -0.95 -17.20 -8.32
CA PRO A 250 -0.08 -16.02 -8.32
C PRO A 250 -0.57 -14.91 -7.40
N PHE A 251 -1.80 -14.99 -6.90
CA PHE A 251 -2.44 -13.98 -6.06
C PHE A 251 -2.89 -14.57 -4.72
N LEU A 252 -3.05 -13.70 -3.72
CA LEU A 252 -3.65 -14.06 -2.45
C LEU A 252 -5.11 -14.50 -2.68
N GLY A 253 -5.55 -15.51 -1.92
CA GLY A 253 -6.95 -15.93 -1.92
C GLY A 253 -7.88 -14.81 -1.41
N VAL A 254 -9.15 -14.90 -1.79
CA VAL A 254 -10.20 -14.00 -1.30
C VAL A 254 -10.21 -14.01 0.24
N HIS A 255 -10.25 -12.84 0.82
CA HIS A 255 -10.22 -12.64 2.27
C HIS A 255 -11.29 -11.63 2.70
N LEU A 256 -11.63 -11.63 3.98
CA LEU A 256 -12.53 -10.67 4.58
C LEU A 256 -11.73 -9.65 5.35
N SER A 257 -12.05 -8.38 5.14
CA SER A 257 -11.32 -7.26 5.73
C SER A 257 -12.27 -6.17 6.19
N PRO A 258 -12.31 -5.84 7.48
CA PRO A 258 -12.93 -4.60 7.92
C PRO A 258 -12.17 -3.42 7.33
N THR A 259 -12.90 -2.36 7.00
CA THR A 259 -12.33 -1.06 6.62
C THR A 259 -12.30 -0.14 7.84
N ILE A 260 -11.54 0.96 7.74
CA ILE A 260 -11.50 1.95 8.83
C ILE A 260 -12.85 2.67 9.03
N ASN A 261 -13.76 2.57 8.07
CA ASN A 261 -15.11 3.14 8.14
C ASN A 261 -16.14 2.18 8.74
N GLY A 262 -15.76 0.91 9.00
CA GLY A 262 -16.64 -0.11 9.58
C GLY A 262 -17.19 -1.12 8.56
N ASP A 263 -17.10 -0.84 7.27
CA ASP A 263 -17.56 -1.76 6.23
C ASP A 263 -16.71 -3.05 6.20
N ILE A 264 -17.28 -4.17 5.79
CA ILE A 264 -16.55 -5.42 5.61
C ILE A 264 -16.45 -5.72 4.12
N THR A 265 -15.22 -5.76 3.60
CA THR A 265 -14.95 -6.11 2.21
C THR A 265 -14.55 -7.58 2.07
N VAL A 266 -14.96 -8.18 0.96
CA VAL A 266 -14.66 -9.57 0.56
C VAL A 266 -13.96 -9.55 -0.80
N GLY A 267 -12.72 -9.93 -0.84
CA GLY A 267 -11.89 -9.84 -2.05
C GLY A 267 -10.40 -9.88 -1.74
N PRO A 268 -9.59 -9.42 -2.69
CA PRO A 268 -9.97 -9.09 -4.07
C PRO A 268 -10.08 -10.31 -4.99
N SER A 269 -10.78 -10.16 -6.12
CA SER A 269 -10.51 -10.95 -7.31
C SER A 269 -9.24 -10.44 -8.01
N ALA A 270 -8.75 -11.15 -9.03
CA ALA A 270 -7.63 -10.68 -9.85
C ALA A 270 -8.01 -10.81 -11.33
N VAL A 271 -8.40 -9.70 -11.93
CA VAL A 271 -8.80 -9.63 -13.33
C VAL A 271 -7.80 -8.81 -14.13
N LEU A 272 -7.37 -9.31 -15.27
CA LEU A 272 -6.48 -8.56 -16.16
C LEU A 272 -7.17 -7.27 -16.59
N GLY A 273 -6.56 -6.13 -16.31
CA GLY A 273 -7.03 -4.82 -16.73
C GLY A 273 -6.67 -4.57 -18.20
N LEU A 274 -7.66 -4.26 -19.03
CA LEU A 274 -7.42 -3.91 -20.42
C LEU A 274 -7.17 -2.41 -20.60
N ALA A 275 -7.52 -1.61 -19.59
CA ALA A 275 -7.29 -0.17 -19.53
C ALA A 275 -6.65 0.23 -18.19
N ARG A 276 -6.08 1.44 -18.15
CA ARG A 276 -5.46 2.02 -16.93
C ARG A 276 -6.26 3.23 -16.41
N GLN A 277 -7.48 3.37 -16.90
CA GLN A 277 -8.40 4.44 -16.50
C GLN A 277 -9.48 3.88 -15.57
#